data_f51808594220188c04b198038eb5378d
#
_entry.id   f51808594220188c04b198038eb5378d
#
_cell.length_a   1.000
_cell.length_b   1.000
_cell.length_c   1.000
_cell.angle_alpha   90.00
_cell.angle_beta   90.00
_cell.angle_gamma   90.00
#
_symmetry.space_group_name_H-M   'P 1'
#
loop_
_entity.id
_entity.type
_entity.pdbx_description
1 polymer ?
#
loop_
_entity_poly.entity_id
_entity_poly.type
_entity_poly.pdbx_seq_one_letter_code
_entity_poly.pdbx_strand_id
1 'polypeptide(L)'
;MIATITPEKLKKYFSITSEALTKAKPALDQSRKAQAADFLDMAQRYYDDAHYFEQKGEVVTAFAALNYAHGWLDAGARIGLFTVKDSRLFTVDGAEGQEE
;
A
#
# COMPACT_ATOMS: atom_id res chain seq x y z
N MET A 1 -26.67 -3.14 -12.73
CA MET A 1 -25.39 -2.62 -12.27
C MET A 1 -24.27 -3.55 -12.65
N ILE A 2 -23.16 -3.02 -13.08
CA ILE A 2 -22.00 -3.82 -13.43
C ILE A 2 -20.89 -3.51 -12.46
N ALA A 3 -20.39 -4.52 -11.79
CA ALA A 3 -19.29 -4.37 -10.87
C ALA A 3 -18.06 -5.03 -11.49
N THR A 4 -17.26 -4.26 -12.17
CA THR A 4 -16.12 -4.77 -12.91
C THR A 4 -14.86 -4.01 -12.55
N ILE A 5 -13.77 -4.73 -12.37
CA ILE A 5 -12.47 -4.13 -12.20
C ILE A 5 -11.79 -4.13 -13.55
N THR A 6 -11.63 -2.96 -14.14
CA THR A 6 -11.04 -2.85 -15.46
C THR A 6 -9.52 -3.05 -15.39
N PRO A 7 -8.87 -3.44 -16.50
CA PRO A 7 -7.41 -3.52 -16.52
C PRO A 7 -6.74 -2.21 -16.14
N GLU A 8 -7.31 -1.08 -16.55
CA GLU A 8 -6.76 0.24 -16.23
C GLU A 8 -6.83 0.51 -14.74
N LYS A 9 -7.95 0.14 -14.10
CA LYS A 9 -8.11 0.33 -12.67
C LYS A 9 -7.12 -0.54 -11.89
N LEU A 10 -6.99 -1.80 -12.28
CA LEU A 10 -6.06 -2.70 -11.63
C LEU A 10 -4.62 -2.18 -11.75
N LYS A 11 -4.23 -1.73 -12.96
CA LYS A 11 -2.90 -1.19 -13.18
C LYS A 11 -2.65 0.05 -12.32
N LYS A 12 -3.65 0.91 -12.19
CA LYS A 12 -3.55 2.11 -11.36
C LYS A 12 -3.27 1.75 -9.90
N TYR A 13 -3.99 0.76 -9.36
CA TYR A 13 -3.81 0.38 -7.97
C TYR A 13 -2.50 -0.36 -7.73
N PHE A 14 -2.00 -1.12 -8.70
CA PHE A 14 -0.67 -1.68 -8.62
C PHE A 14 0.37 -0.56 -8.54
N SER A 15 0.21 0.47 -9.37
CA SER A 15 1.15 1.59 -9.40
C SER A 15 1.15 2.37 -8.08
N ILE A 16 -0.03 2.66 -7.53
CA ILE A 16 -0.16 3.38 -6.28
C ILE A 16 0.47 2.59 -5.13
N THR A 17 0.20 1.31 -5.03
CA THR A 17 0.74 0.48 -3.96
C THR A 17 2.25 0.31 -4.11
N SER A 18 2.74 0.17 -5.34
CA SER A 18 4.18 0.09 -5.61
C SER A 18 4.88 1.36 -5.16
N GLU A 19 4.31 2.51 -5.48
CA GLU A 19 4.89 3.80 -5.09
C GLU A 19 4.90 3.94 -3.56
N ALA A 20 3.82 3.53 -2.91
CA ALA A 20 3.73 3.59 -1.45
C ALA A 20 4.78 2.68 -0.79
N LEU A 21 4.97 1.46 -1.31
CA LEU A 21 6.01 0.56 -0.81
C LEU A 21 7.39 1.19 -0.96
N THR A 22 7.66 1.79 -2.11
CA THR A 22 8.95 2.42 -2.38
C THR A 22 9.21 3.57 -1.40
N LYS A 23 8.18 4.34 -1.06
CA LYS A 23 8.34 5.46 -0.12
C LYS A 23 8.43 5.00 1.33
N ALA A 24 7.76 3.93 1.70
CA ALA A 24 7.80 3.43 3.07
C ALA A 24 9.14 2.78 3.41
N LYS A 25 9.75 2.11 2.45
CA LYS A 25 10.97 1.35 2.68
C LYS A 25 12.09 2.13 3.37
N PRO A 26 12.44 3.34 2.93
CA PRO A 26 13.49 4.11 3.60
C PRO A 26 13.00 4.90 4.81
N ALA A 27 11.71 4.84 5.12
CA ALA A 27 11.10 5.71 6.11
C ALA A 27 10.66 4.99 7.39
N LEU A 28 11.31 3.88 7.73
CA LEU A 28 10.94 3.12 8.93
C LEU A 28 11.34 3.89 10.18
N ASP A 29 10.42 3.95 11.16
CA ASP A 29 10.70 4.58 12.43
C ASP A 29 11.77 3.77 13.17
N GLN A 30 12.92 4.37 13.40
CA GLN A 30 14.07 3.67 13.96
C GLN A 30 13.85 3.25 15.41
N SER A 31 12.97 3.94 16.14
CA SER A 31 12.67 3.58 17.53
C SER A 31 11.76 2.34 17.61
N ARG A 32 11.10 1.97 16.51
CA ARG A 32 10.23 0.79 16.44
C ARG A 32 10.55 0.00 15.18
N LYS A 33 11.82 -0.13 14.87
CA LYS A 33 12.27 -0.66 13.59
C LYS A 33 11.76 -2.08 13.32
N ALA A 34 11.74 -2.94 14.33
CA ALA A 34 11.28 -4.32 14.15
C ALA A 34 9.80 -4.37 13.77
N GLN A 35 8.97 -3.56 14.42
CA GLN A 35 7.55 -3.51 14.12
C GLN A 35 7.31 -2.89 12.74
N ALA A 36 8.04 -1.84 12.40
CA ALA A 36 7.93 -1.20 11.10
C ALA A 36 8.32 -2.16 9.97
N ALA A 37 9.40 -2.91 10.18
CA ALA A 37 9.85 -3.90 9.19
C ALA A 37 8.81 -5.01 9.01
N ASP A 38 8.14 -5.41 10.08
CA ASP A 38 7.11 -6.44 10.01
C ASP A 38 5.90 -5.96 9.18
N PHE A 39 5.45 -4.74 9.42
CA PHE A 39 4.34 -4.17 8.65
C PHE A 39 4.72 -4.02 7.16
N LEU A 40 5.95 -3.59 6.90
CA LEU A 40 6.44 -3.47 5.53
C LEU A 40 6.49 -4.85 4.85
N ASP A 41 6.96 -5.87 5.57
CA ASP A 41 7.03 -7.22 5.04
C ASP A 41 5.65 -7.76 4.71
N MET A 42 4.65 -7.52 5.57
CA MET A 42 3.29 -7.95 5.30
C MET A 42 2.73 -7.27 4.05
N ALA A 43 2.96 -5.97 3.91
CA ALA A 43 2.52 -5.25 2.73
C ALA A 43 3.17 -5.81 1.45
N GLN A 44 4.47 -6.09 1.51
CA GLN A 44 5.20 -6.63 0.37
C GLN A 44 4.68 -8.00 -0.03
N ARG A 45 4.39 -8.87 0.95
CA ARG A 45 3.87 -10.20 0.67
C ARG A 45 2.54 -10.16 -0.06
N TYR A 46 1.63 -9.31 0.38
CA TYR A 46 0.32 -9.21 -0.28
C TYR A 46 0.42 -8.53 -1.63
N TYR A 47 1.37 -7.60 -1.81
CA TYR A 47 1.63 -7.01 -3.11
C TYR A 47 2.15 -8.09 -4.09
N ASP A 48 3.06 -8.95 -3.63
CA ASP A 48 3.57 -10.05 -4.45
C ASP A 48 2.46 -11.04 -4.78
N ASP A 49 1.58 -11.34 -3.81
CA ASP A 49 0.44 -12.20 -4.03
C ASP A 49 -0.48 -11.61 -5.11
N ALA A 50 -0.67 -10.30 -5.10
CA ALA A 50 -1.50 -9.64 -6.10
C ALA A 50 -0.97 -9.89 -7.52
N HIS A 51 0.35 -9.81 -7.70
CA HIS A 51 0.97 -10.11 -8.99
C HIS A 51 0.76 -11.57 -9.38
N TYR A 52 0.88 -12.47 -8.43
CA TYR A 52 0.65 -13.90 -8.66
C TYR A 52 -0.78 -14.13 -9.17
N PHE A 53 -1.76 -13.55 -8.51
CA PHE A 53 -3.17 -13.73 -8.91
C PHE A 53 -3.47 -13.05 -10.25
N GLU A 54 -2.83 -11.91 -10.51
CA GLU A 54 -2.99 -11.23 -11.79
C GLU A 54 -2.52 -12.13 -12.93
N GLN A 55 -1.38 -12.78 -12.76
CA GLN A 55 -0.84 -13.68 -13.77
C GLN A 55 -1.73 -14.88 -14.00
N LYS A 56 -2.53 -15.26 -13.01
CA LYS A 56 -3.47 -16.36 -13.14
C LYS A 56 -4.81 -15.89 -13.73
N GLY A 57 -4.96 -14.63 -14.03
CA GLY A 57 -6.21 -14.08 -14.54
C GLY A 57 -7.26 -13.86 -13.47
N GLU A 58 -6.89 -13.98 -12.18
CA GLU A 58 -7.82 -13.83 -11.09
C GLU A 58 -7.83 -12.37 -10.64
N VAL A 59 -8.50 -11.55 -11.40
CA VAL A 59 -8.45 -10.09 -11.25
C VAL A 59 -9.05 -9.62 -9.93
N VAL A 60 -10.17 -10.20 -9.51
CA VAL A 60 -10.84 -9.79 -8.27
C VAL A 60 -9.96 -10.13 -7.07
N THR A 61 -9.35 -11.31 -7.07
CA THR A 61 -8.47 -11.74 -5.99
C THR A 61 -7.20 -10.87 -5.96
N ALA A 62 -6.66 -10.54 -7.13
CA ALA A 62 -5.51 -9.65 -7.23
C ALA A 62 -5.82 -8.28 -6.65
N PHE A 63 -7.00 -7.74 -6.98
CA PHE A 63 -7.41 -6.43 -6.48
C PHE A 63 -7.58 -6.45 -4.95
N ALA A 64 -8.18 -7.54 -4.43
CA ALA A 64 -8.34 -7.69 -2.98
C ALA A 64 -6.97 -7.74 -2.28
N ALA A 65 -6.01 -8.47 -2.85
CA ALA A 65 -4.67 -8.56 -2.28
C ALA A 65 -3.96 -7.20 -2.30
N LEU A 66 -4.16 -6.40 -3.36
CA LEU A 66 -3.60 -5.05 -3.43
C LEU A 66 -4.17 -4.17 -2.33
N ASN A 67 -5.48 -4.22 -2.12
CA ASN A 67 -6.11 -3.41 -1.09
C ASN A 67 -5.64 -3.83 0.30
N TYR A 68 -5.43 -5.12 0.51
CA TYR A 68 -4.94 -5.62 1.78
C TYR A 68 -3.49 -5.18 2.01
N ALA A 69 -2.67 -5.24 0.97
CA ALA A 69 -1.29 -4.74 1.06
C ALA A 69 -1.28 -3.25 1.43
N HIS A 70 -2.13 -2.47 0.76
CA HIS A 70 -2.19 -1.04 1.01
C HIS A 70 -2.71 -0.76 2.42
N GLY A 71 -3.59 -1.61 2.94
CA GLY A 71 -4.08 -1.51 4.32
C GLY A 71 -2.96 -1.61 5.36
N TRP A 72 -1.98 -2.52 5.13
CA TRP A 72 -0.82 -2.62 6.01
C TRP A 72 0.02 -1.35 5.95
N LEU A 73 0.17 -0.76 4.75
CA LEU A 73 0.91 0.49 4.58
C LEU A 73 0.20 1.64 5.27
N ASP A 74 -1.11 1.74 5.12
CA ASP A 74 -1.90 2.79 5.74
C ASP A 74 -1.87 2.68 7.26
N ALA A 75 -2.03 1.48 7.79
CA ALA A 75 -1.99 1.25 9.24
C ALA A 75 -0.62 1.61 9.80
N GLY A 76 0.45 1.20 9.13
CA GLY A 76 1.80 1.53 9.57
C GLY A 76 2.06 3.02 9.55
N ALA A 77 1.61 3.70 8.50
CA ALA A 77 1.76 5.16 8.41
C ALA A 77 0.96 5.86 9.51
N ARG A 78 -0.27 5.38 9.76
CA ARG A 78 -1.15 6.00 10.72
C ARG A 78 -0.61 5.95 12.15
N ILE A 79 0.02 4.85 12.54
CA ILE A 79 0.61 4.72 13.87
C ILE A 79 2.08 5.14 13.92
N GLY A 80 2.57 5.74 12.84
CA GLY A 80 3.92 6.31 12.81
C GLY A 80 5.06 5.34 12.61
N LEU A 81 4.77 4.11 12.17
CA LEU A 81 5.84 3.15 11.86
C LEU A 81 6.59 3.55 10.59
N PHE A 82 5.90 4.24 9.67
CA PHE A 82 6.51 4.82 8.48
C PHE A 82 6.39 6.33 8.59
N THR A 83 7.51 7.05 8.51
CA THR A 83 7.51 8.50 8.63
C THR A 83 7.24 9.09 7.26
N VAL A 84 6.02 8.99 6.81
CA VAL A 84 5.58 9.45 5.49
C VAL A 84 4.46 10.47 5.64
N LYS A 85 4.36 11.39 4.68
CA LYS A 85 3.35 12.45 4.74
C LYS A 85 2.56 12.61 3.45
N ASP A 86 2.75 11.73 2.48
CA ASP A 86 2.07 11.84 1.20
C ASP A 86 0.66 11.25 1.30
N SER A 87 -0.31 12.13 1.48
CA SER A 87 -1.71 11.71 1.65
C SER A 87 -2.34 11.16 0.38
N ARG A 88 -1.66 11.25 -0.77
CA ARG A 88 -2.12 10.56 -1.97
C ARG A 88 -1.91 9.06 -1.84
N LEU A 89 -0.89 8.66 -1.10
CA LEU A 89 -0.47 7.26 -1.01
C LEU A 89 -0.82 6.61 0.32
N PHE A 90 -0.93 7.39 1.38
CA PHE A 90 -1.16 6.86 2.73
C PHE A 90 -2.31 7.62 3.40
N THR A 91 -3.03 6.91 4.27
CA THR A 91 -4.10 7.54 5.05
C THR A 91 -3.48 8.26 6.23
N VAL A 92 -2.90 9.42 5.97
CA VAL A 92 -2.28 10.26 6.98
C VAL A 92 -2.67 11.71 6.73
N ASP A 93 -2.49 12.54 7.74
CA ASP A 93 -2.68 13.97 7.58
C ASP A 93 -1.37 14.52 7.03
N GLY A 94 -1.27 14.57 5.73
CA GLY A 94 -0.05 14.97 5.08
C GLY A 94 0.22 16.46 5.15
N ALA A 95 1.48 16.83 5.14
CA ALA A 95 1.86 18.23 5.15
C ALA A 95 1.31 18.96 3.95
N GLU A 96 1.31 18.29 2.79
CA GLU A 96 0.78 18.92 1.61
C GLU A 96 -0.72 18.95 1.62
N GLY A 97 -1.38 18.15 2.39
CA GLY A 97 -2.82 18.16 2.49
C GLY A 97 -3.30 18.95 3.65
N GLN A 98 -2.42 19.42 4.53
CA GLN A 98 -2.81 20.07 5.60
C GLN A 98 -2.49 21.38 5.63
N GLU A 99 -2.30 21.98 5.02
CA GLU A 99 -2.00 23.16 5.00
C GLU A 99 -2.49 23.84 5.92
N GLU A 100 -2.44 23.97 6.64
CA GLU A 100 -3.05 24.65 7.58
C GLU A 100 -2.61 25.65 8.01
#